data_b7ecd8bdb61eb4449c63c9f55d40585b
#
_entry.id   b7ecd8bdb61eb4449c63c9f55d40585b
#
_cell.length_a   1.000
_cell.length_b   1.000
_cell.length_c   1.000
_cell.angle_alpha   90.00
_cell.angle_beta   90.00
_cell.angle_gamma   90.00
#
_symmetry.space_group_name_H-M   'P 1'
#
loop_
_entity.id
_entity.type
_entity.pdbx_description
1 polymer ?
#
loop_
_entity_poly.entity_id
_entity_poly.type
_entity_poly.pdbx_seq_one_letter_code
_entity_poly.pdbx_strand_id
1 'polypeptide(L)'
;MSSTQTVNDSATPIPTTAVDLKLEVVPLPVADVERTKRFYEGLGWRLDADFASGEEWRVVQLTPPGSPCSISFGKGYTTAAPGSVQGTFLVVDDIEAARAELAGHGVDVSDVFHFDGNLLHVTGTKGRLPGPDPKGSSYFSFASFSDPDGNSWLLQEVKTRFPGRGLSSDVATLTELLREAEERHGEYERAAPTHHWSAWYGGYLVARQRGKTPDEATADAARQLERTAQRAQA
;
A
#
# COMPACT_ATOMS: atom_id res chain seq x y z
N MET A 1 10.23 30.62 7.86
CA MET A 1 9.02 30.11 8.52
C MET A 1 9.31 28.67 8.90
N SER A 2 9.28 28.36 10.19
CA SER A 2 9.61 27.03 10.71
C SER A 2 8.45 26.08 10.40
N SER A 3 8.65 25.11 9.55
CA SER A 3 7.66 24.05 9.27
C SER A 3 7.73 23.03 10.39
N THR A 4 6.70 22.96 11.22
CA THR A 4 6.60 21.94 12.27
C THR A 4 6.11 20.65 11.65
N GLN A 5 6.99 19.68 11.45
CA GLN A 5 6.61 18.31 11.09
C GLN A 5 6.16 17.58 12.36
N THR A 6 4.88 17.26 12.44
CA THR A 6 4.37 16.33 13.43
C THR A 6 4.21 14.97 12.76
N VAL A 7 5.22 14.12 12.82
CA VAL A 7 5.07 12.69 12.55
C VAL A 7 4.53 12.06 13.83
N ASN A 8 3.38 11.41 13.74
CA ASN A 8 2.78 10.73 14.89
C ASN A 8 3.61 9.46 15.17
N ASP A 9 4.58 9.58 16.07
CA ASP A 9 5.49 8.47 16.49
C ASP A 9 4.76 7.43 17.37
N SER A 10 3.55 7.79 17.84
CA SER A 10 2.66 6.90 18.56
C SER A 10 1.38 6.74 17.75
N ALA A 11 1.18 5.58 17.15
CA ALA A 11 -0.11 5.22 16.59
C ALA A 11 -1.16 5.33 17.70
N THR A 12 -2.04 6.32 17.61
CA THR A 12 -3.20 6.41 18.52
C THR A 12 -3.93 5.07 18.41
N PRO A 13 -4.19 4.35 19.51
CA PRO A 13 -4.88 3.07 19.46
C PRO A 13 -6.23 3.27 18.77
N ILE A 14 -6.45 2.59 17.66
CA ILE A 14 -7.76 2.59 17.02
C ILE A 14 -8.73 1.89 17.99
N PRO A 15 -9.86 2.51 18.36
CA PRO A 15 -10.82 1.89 19.26
C PRO A 15 -11.20 0.50 18.76
N THR A 16 -11.22 -0.50 19.64
CA THR A 16 -11.49 -1.91 19.32
C THR A 16 -12.91 -2.18 18.77
N THR A 17 -13.74 -1.16 18.67
CA THR A 17 -15.11 -1.18 18.13
C THR A 17 -15.23 -0.56 16.74
N ALA A 18 -14.12 -0.08 16.14
CA ALA A 18 -14.14 0.48 14.80
C ALA A 18 -14.34 -0.64 13.76
N VAL A 19 -15.25 -0.41 12.83
CA VAL A 19 -15.40 -1.25 11.63
C VAL A 19 -14.13 -1.11 10.79
N ASP A 20 -13.55 -2.22 10.34
CA ASP A 20 -12.43 -2.20 9.41
C ASP A 20 -12.88 -1.62 8.06
N LEU A 21 -12.34 -0.47 7.69
CA LEU A 21 -12.50 0.13 6.37
C LEU A 21 -11.22 -0.09 5.57
N LYS A 22 -11.34 -0.71 4.40
CA LYS A 22 -10.22 -1.01 3.50
C LYS A 22 -10.46 -0.31 2.17
N LEU A 23 -9.41 0.32 1.63
CA LEU A 23 -9.46 0.82 0.27
C LEU A 23 -9.38 -0.38 -0.68
N GLU A 24 -10.43 -0.64 -1.43
CA GLU A 24 -10.56 -1.79 -2.33
C GLU A 24 -10.24 -1.40 -3.77
N VAL A 25 -10.82 -0.30 -4.25
CA VAL A 25 -10.71 0.08 -5.64
C VAL A 25 -10.75 1.58 -5.83
N VAL A 26 -9.96 2.09 -6.77
CA VAL A 26 -9.95 3.49 -7.21
C VAL A 26 -10.53 3.58 -8.63
N PRO A 27 -11.64 4.28 -8.86
CA PRO A 27 -12.17 4.53 -10.20
C PRO A 27 -11.25 5.46 -11.00
N LEU A 28 -10.93 5.09 -12.24
CA LEU A 28 -10.22 5.95 -13.19
C LEU A 28 -11.16 6.33 -14.34
N PRO A 29 -11.40 7.62 -14.57
CA PRO A 29 -12.12 8.09 -15.75
C PRO A 29 -11.26 7.94 -17.01
N VAL A 30 -11.77 7.21 -18.00
CA VAL A 30 -11.06 6.91 -19.25
C VAL A 30 -11.97 7.13 -20.46
N ALA A 31 -11.39 7.51 -21.59
CA ALA A 31 -12.12 7.70 -22.85
C ALA A 31 -12.17 6.40 -23.67
N ASP A 32 -11.13 5.58 -23.60
CA ASP A 32 -11.00 4.33 -24.37
C ASP A 32 -10.60 3.17 -23.44
N VAL A 33 -11.58 2.34 -23.12
CA VAL A 33 -11.44 1.19 -22.20
C VAL A 33 -10.41 0.19 -22.69
N GLU A 34 -10.37 -0.11 -23.99
CA GLU A 34 -9.43 -1.10 -24.54
C GLU A 34 -7.99 -0.59 -24.56
N ARG A 35 -7.79 0.68 -24.88
CA ARG A 35 -6.48 1.32 -24.84
C ARG A 35 -5.92 1.31 -23.40
N THR A 36 -6.74 1.72 -22.44
CA THR A 36 -6.36 1.78 -21.03
C THR A 36 -6.11 0.39 -20.46
N LYS A 37 -6.93 -0.60 -20.80
CA LYS A 37 -6.73 -2.00 -20.41
C LYS A 37 -5.38 -2.50 -20.89
N ARG A 38 -5.08 -2.37 -22.20
CA ARG A 38 -3.78 -2.79 -22.75
C ARG A 38 -2.60 -2.08 -22.12
N PHE A 39 -2.75 -0.80 -21.77
CA PHE A 39 -1.70 -0.03 -21.10
C PHE A 39 -1.35 -0.66 -19.76
N TYR A 40 -2.30 -0.87 -18.86
CA TYR A 40 -2.03 -1.42 -17.53
C TYR A 40 -1.66 -2.90 -17.56
N GLU A 41 -2.24 -3.72 -18.45
CA GLU A 41 -1.78 -5.11 -18.66
C GLU A 41 -0.33 -5.14 -19.15
N GLY A 42 0.06 -4.20 -20.02
CA GLY A 42 1.44 -4.02 -20.48
C GLY A 42 2.44 -3.67 -19.36
N LEU A 43 1.97 -3.12 -18.24
CA LEU A 43 2.76 -2.89 -17.03
C LEU A 43 2.78 -4.10 -16.07
N GLY A 44 2.23 -5.24 -16.48
CA GLY A 44 2.15 -6.44 -15.66
C GLY A 44 1.05 -6.40 -14.58
N TRP A 45 0.09 -5.47 -14.67
CA TRP A 45 -1.03 -5.45 -13.73
C TRP A 45 -1.99 -6.59 -14.00
N ARG A 46 -2.41 -7.26 -12.94
CA ARG A 46 -3.31 -8.43 -13.01
C ARG A 46 -4.72 -8.00 -13.35
N LEU A 47 -5.30 -8.59 -14.39
CA LEU A 47 -6.73 -8.46 -14.69
C LEU A 47 -7.55 -9.26 -13.68
N ASP A 48 -8.37 -8.59 -12.89
CA ASP A 48 -9.25 -9.23 -11.91
C ASP A 48 -10.66 -9.43 -12.43
N ALA A 49 -11.16 -8.45 -13.22
CA ALA A 49 -12.51 -8.50 -13.77
C ALA A 49 -12.60 -7.73 -15.09
N ASP A 50 -13.46 -8.21 -15.98
CA ASP A 50 -13.88 -7.55 -17.21
C ASP A 50 -15.32 -7.97 -17.50
N PHE A 51 -16.26 -7.14 -17.06
CA PHE A 51 -17.70 -7.41 -17.18
C PHE A 51 -18.37 -6.37 -18.06
N ALA A 52 -19.23 -6.81 -18.94
CA ALA A 52 -20.09 -5.97 -19.77
C ALA A 52 -21.55 -6.39 -19.65
N SER A 53 -22.45 -5.39 -19.72
CA SER A 53 -23.89 -5.61 -19.81
C SER A 53 -24.48 -4.70 -20.87
N GLY A 54 -24.87 -5.29 -22.00
CA GLY A 54 -25.25 -4.54 -23.19
C GLY A 54 -24.09 -3.72 -23.77
N GLU A 55 -24.43 -2.71 -24.58
CA GLU A 55 -23.41 -1.87 -25.23
C GLU A 55 -23.03 -0.63 -24.40
N GLU A 56 -23.81 -0.30 -23.37
CA GLU A 56 -23.69 0.95 -22.63
C GLU A 56 -22.92 0.82 -21.32
N TRP A 57 -22.71 -0.40 -20.82
CA TRP A 57 -22.03 -0.60 -19.56
C TRP A 57 -20.92 -1.67 -19.65
N ARG A 58 -19.74 -1.31 -19.20
CA ARG A 58 -18.60 -2.22 -19.01
C ARG A 58 -17.73 -1.73 -17.87
N VAL A 59 -17.20 -2.64 -17.07
CA VAL A 59 -16.20 -2.38 -16.04
C VAL A 59 -15.03 -3.34 -16.19
N VAL A 60 -13.83 -2.77 -16.14
CA VAL A 60 -12.56 -3.51 -16.08
C VAL A 60 -11.90 -3.17 -14.77
N GLN A 61 -11.35 -4.18 -14.08
CA GLN A 61 -10.60 -4.02 -12.84
C GLN A 61 -9.23 -4.67 -12.98
N LEU A 62 -8.18 -3.90 -12.65
CA LEU A 62 -6.81 -4.39 -12.63
C LEU A 62 -6.13 -4.06 -11.29
N THR A 63 -5.25 -4.97 -10.85
CA THR A 63 -4.49 -4.79 -9.60
C THR A 63 -3.00 -4.66 -9.90
N PRO A 64 -2.33 -3.58 -9.42
CA PRO A 64 -0.88 -3.47 -9.49
C PRO A 64 -0.17 -4.61 -8.76
N PRO A 65 0.99 -5.08 -9.22
CA PRO A 65 1.78 -6.07 -8.49
C PRO A 65 2.03 -5.67 -7.03
N GLY A 66 1.75 -6.57 -6.10
CA GLY A 66 1.95 -6.34 -4.66
C GLY A 66 0.95 -5.41 -3.98
N SER A 67 -0.06 -4.88 -4.69
CA SER A 67 -1.09 -4.02 -4.11
C SER A 67 -2.31 -4.83 -3.65
N PRO A 68 -2.91 -4.51 -2.49
CA PRO A 68 -4.23 -5.01 -2.12
C PRO A 68 -5.37 -4.16 -2.68
N CYS A 69 -5.07 -2.99 -3.25
CA CYS A 69 -6.03 -2.06 -3.83
C CYS A 69 -5.92 -2.09 -5.35
N SER A 70 -7.06 -2.13 -6.03
CA SER A 70 -7.19 -2.17 -7.48
C SER A 70 -7.53 -0.81 -8.07
N ILE A 71 -7.44 -0.70 -9.39
CA ILE A 71 -8.12 0.33 -10.16
C ILE A 71 -9.28 -0.27 -10.93
N SER A 72 -10.28 0.55 -11.24
CA SER A 72 -11.37 0.17 -12.13
C SER A 72 -11.73 1.31 -13.07
N PHE A 73 -12.12 0.95 -14.28
CA PHE A 73 -12.57 1.90 -15.31
C PHE A 73 -13.54 1.21 -16.25
N GLY A 74 -14.28 1.99 -17.02
CA GLY A 74 -15.25 1.40 -17.91
C GLY A 74 -16.17 2.39 -18.59
N LYS A 75 -17.04 1.86 -19.48
CA LYS A 75 -18.11 2.60 -20.12
C LYS A 75 -19.31 2.69 -19.17
N GLY A 76 -19.90 3.88 -19.01
CA GLY A 76 -21.04 4.08 -18.09
C GLY A 76 -20.69 3.91 -16.61
N TYR A 77 -19.39 3.86 -16.25
CA TYR A 77 -18.92 3.59 -14.91
C TYR A 77 -18.79 4.84 -14.02
N THR A 78 -18.39 5.96 -14.61
CA THR A 78 -18.26 7.25 -13.90
C THR A 78 -18.65 8.40 -14.83
N THR A 79 -19.08 9.51 -14.25
CA THR A 79 -19.37 10.77 -14.96
C THR A 79 -18.20 11.74 -14.95
N ALA A 80 -17.09 11.41 -14.27
CA ALA A 80 -15.90 12.24 -14.23
C ALA A 80 -15.22 12.28 -15.61
N ALA A 81 -14.60 13.39 -15.94
CA ALA A 81 -13.92 13.57 -17.22
C ALA A 81 -12.71 12.61 -17.33
N PRO A 82 -12.46 11.99 -18.49
CA PRO A 82 -11.26 11.21 -18.72
C PRO A 82 -9.98 11.98 -18.33
N GLY A 83 -9.04 11.31 -17.67
CA GLY A 83 -7.79 11.92 -17.23
C GLY A 83 -7.88 12.84 -16.02
N SER A 84 -9.04 12.91 -15.35
CA SER A 84 -9.25 13.84 -14.23
C SER A 84 -8.67 13.38 -12.91
N VAL A 85 -8.25 12.13 -12.77
CA VAL A 85 -7.58 11.64 -11.55
C VAL A 85 -6.12 12.03 -11.57
N GLN A 86 -5.69 12.76 -10.54
CA GLN A 86 -4.36 13.32 -10.48
C GLN A 86 -3.63 12.95 -9.20
N GLY A 87 -2.35 12.56 -9.35
CA GLY A 87 -1.45 12.35 -8.22
C GLY A 87 -1.77 11.12 -7.37
N THR A 88 -2.26 10.03 -7.96
CA THR A 88 -2.40 8.75 -7.27
C THR A 88 -1.03 8.16 -6.98
N PHE A 89 -0.79 7.73 -5.75
CA PHE A 89 0.51 7.23 -5.33
C PHE A 89 0.64 5.73 -5.53
N LEU A 90 1.79 5.32 -6.10
CA LEU A 90 2.31 3.95 -6.07
C LEU A 90 3.59 3.94 -5.23
N VAL A 91 3.63 3.08 -4.23
CA VAL A 91 4.81 2.93 -3.37
C VAL A 91 5.75 1.88 -3.95
N VAL A 92 7.03 2.19 -4.00
CA VAL A 92 8.11 1.33 -4.48
C VAL A 92 9.26 1.30 -3.48
N ASP A 93 10.02 0.22 -3.45
CA ASP A 93 11.16 0.08 -2.53
C ASP A 93 12.44 0.71 -3.13
N ASP A 94 12.54 0.75 -4.46
CA ASP A 94 13.64 1.32 -5.24
C ASP A 94 13.08 2.16 -6.39
N ILE A 95 13.24 3.47 -6.31
CA ILE A 95 12.66 4.42 -7.26
C ILE A 95 13.36 4.37 -8.63
N GLU A 96 14.67 4.13 -8.65
CA GLU A 96 15.43 4.05 -9.90
C GLU A 96 15.10 2.76 -10.67
N ALA A 97 15.01 1.63 -9.97
CA ALA A 97 14.62 0.36 -10.56
C ALA A 97 13.18 0.42 -11.09
N ALA A 98 12.24 0.96 -10.31
CA ALA A 98 10.84 1.11 -10.74
C ALA A 98 10.68 2.03 -11.95
N ARG A 99 11.42 3.15 -11.99
CA ARG A 99 11.46 4.04 -13.15
C ARG A 99 11.98 3.32 -14.38
N ALA A 100 13.10 2.59 -14.25
CA ALA A 100 13.71 1.88 -15.36
C ALA A 100 12.79 0.78 -15.92
N GLU A 101 12.07 0.07 -15.07
CA GLU A 101 11.10 -0.94 -15.46
C GLU A 101 9.94 -0.32 -16.27
N LEU A 102 9.32 0.74 -15.77
CA LEU A 102 8.24 1.44 -16.50
C LEU A 102 8.72 2.00 -17.83
N ALA A 103 9.91 2.60 -17.88
CA ALA A 103 10.50 3.08 -19.12
C ALA A 103 10.80 1.93 -20.11
N GLY A 104 11.22 0.76 -19.61
CA GLY A 104 11.39 -0.47 -20.39
C GLY A 104 10.09 -0.98 -21.02
N HIS A 105 8.94 -0.73 -20.39
CA HIS A 105 7.60 -0.98 -20.94
C HIS A 105 7.10 0.13 -21.88
N GLY A 106 7.93 1.13 -22.18
CA GLY A 106 7.60 2.23 -23.11
C GLY A 106 6.77 3.35 -22.48
N VAL A 107 6.70 3.43 -21.17
CA VAL A 107 6.00 4.52 -20.47
C VAL A 107 6.88 5.77 -20.44
N ASP A 108 6.30 6.93 -20.72
CA ASP A 108 6.94 8.23 -20.52
C ASP A 108 6.95 8.57 -19.02
N VAL A 109 8.06 8.20 -18.35
CA VAL A 109 8.28 8.42 -16.92
C VAL A 109 9.25 9.57 -16.72
N SER A 110 8.91 10.51 -15.85
CA SER A 110 9.82 11.60 -15.50
C SER A 110 11.15 11.09 -14.96
N ASP A 111 12.18 11.93 -14.99
CA ASP A 111 13.36 11.67 -14.17
C ASP A 111 13.00 11.60 -12.69
N VAL A 112 13.83 10.89 -11.91
CA VAL A 112 13.70 10.85 -10.45
C VAL A 112 13.94 12.24 -9.89
N PHE A 113 13.13 12.64 -8.93
CA PHE A 113 13.22 13.93 -8.27
C PHE A 113 12.89 13.84 -6.78
N HIS A 114 13.28 14.87 -6.04
CA HIS A 114 12.90 15.12 -4.67
C HIS A 114 12.49 16.58 -4.49
N PHE A 115 12.03 16.96 -3.29
CA PHE A 115 11.73 18.35 -2.96
C PHE A 115 12.69 18.87 -1.91
N ASP A 116 13.06 20.15 -2.00
CA ASP A 116 13.83 20.82 -0.95
C ASP A 116 13.01 20.95 0.34
N GLY A 117 13.68 20.77 1.49
CA GLY A 117 13.13 21.11 2.79
C GLY A 117 12.06 20.18 3.37
N ASN A 118 12.15 18.86 3.15
CA ASN A 118 11.24 17.84 3.71
C ASN A 118 9.77 17.97 3.25
N LEU A 119 9.52 18.47 2.06
CA LEU A 119 8.19 18.47 1.46
C LEU A 119 7.86 17.09 0.91
N LEU A 120 6.72 16.53 1.31
CA LEU A 120 6.25 15.22 0.84
C LEU A 120 5.68 15.28 -0.57
N HIS A 121 5.05 16.39 -0.93
CA HIS A 121 4.45 16.58 -2.26
C HIS A 121 4.07 18.03 -2.48
N VAL A 122 4.29 18.49 -3.72
CA VAL A 122 3.81 19.79 -4.22
C VAL A 122 3.20 19.60 -5.60
N THR A 123 2.07 20.20 -5.85
CA THR A 123 1.37 20.12 -7.14
C THR A 123 2.25 20.63 -8.29
N GLY A 124 2.27 19.88 -9.39
CA GLY A 124 3.05 20.22 -10.58
C GLY A 124 4.54 19.94 -10.43
N THR A 125 5.37 20.74 -11.12
CA THR A 125 6.83 20.54 -11.17
C THR A 125 7.62 21.55 -10.33
N LYS A 126 6.92 22.50 -9.70
CA LYS A 126 7.57 23.56 -8.92
C LYS A 126 8.29 23.00 -7.70
N GLY A 127 9.56 23.35 -7.54
CA GLY A 127 10.38 22.93 -6.41
C GLY A 127 10.94 21.51 -6.51
N ARG A 128 10.76 20.82 -7.64
CA ARG A 128 11.45 19.56 -7.90
C ARG A 128 12.94 19.79 -8.10
N LEU A 129 13.73 19.01 -7.41
CA LEU A 129 15.19 18.94 -7.55
C LEU A 129 15.54 17.58 -8.19
N PRO A 130 16.55 17.50 -9.08
CA PRO A 130 16.90 16.26 -9.75
C PRO A 130 17.50 15.22 -8.81
N GLY A 131 17.21 13.95 -9.10
CA GLY A 131 17.70 12.79 -8.38
C GLY A 131 16.90 12.45 -7.12
N PRO A 132 17.21 11.29 -6.48
CA PRO A 132 16.57 10.87 -5.25
C PRO A 132 16.93 11.79 -4.06
N ASP A 133 16.20 11.65 -2.97
CA ASP A 133 16.52 12.36 -1.73
C ASP A 133 17.96 12.08 -1.29
N PRO A 134 18.81 13.09 -1.11
CA PRO A 134 20.23 12.92 -0.76
C PRO A 134 20.45 12.17 0.56
N LYS A 135 19.45 12.17 1.45
CA LYS A 135 19.50 11.46 2.74
C LYS A 135 19.01 10.02 2.61
N GLY A 136 18.43 9.63 1.46
CA GLY A 136 17.82 8.32 1.26
C GLY A 136 16.62 8.04 2.16
N SER A 137 15.94 9.08 2.62
CA SER A 137 14.80 8.96 3.53
C SER A 137 13.58 8.41 2.81
N SER A 138 12.82 7.53 3.48
CA SER A 138 11.52 7.07 2.97
C SER A 138 10.56 8.23 2.74
N TYR A 139 9.73 8.14 1.69
CA TYR A 139 8.71 9.12 1.28
C TYR A 139 9.21 10.39 0.59
N PHE A 140 10.52 10.54 0.32
CA PHE A 140 11.07 11.80 -0.21
C PHE A 140 11.63 11.71 -1.64
N SER A 141 11.73 10.52 -2.23
CA SER A 141 12.12 10.32 -3.64
C SER A 141 10.91 9.97 -4.49
N PHE A 142 10.80 10.57 -5.68
CA PHE A 142 9.62 10.46 -6.55
C PHE A 142 10.00 10.30 -8.02
N ALA A 143 9.09 9.71 -8.79
CA ALA A 143 8.99 9.83 -10.24
C ALA A 143 7.50 9.89 -10.62
N SER A 144 7.16 10.39 -11.81
CA SER A 144 5.75 10.53 -12.22
C SER A 144 5.53 10.07 -13.65
N PHE A 145 4.36 9.51 -13.91
CA PHE A 145 3.89 9.17 -15.25
C PHE A 145 2.38 9.39 -15.35
N SER A 146 1.85 9.30 -16.56
CA SER A 146 0.41 9.36 -16.81
C SER A 146 -0.02 8.16 -17.65
N ASP A 147 -1.28 7.75 -17.47
CA ASP A 147 -1.91 6.81 -18.37
C ASP A 147 -2.28 7.49 -19.71
N PRO A 148 -2.74 6.75 -20.73
CA PRO A 148 -3.08 7.32 -22.04
C PRO A 148 -4.19 8.37 -22.05
N ASP A 149 -5.00 8.46 -21.00
CA ASP A 149 -6.05 9.48 -20.84
C ASP A 149 -5.60 10.70 -20.02
N GLY A 150 -4.41 10.63 -19.39
CA GLY A 150 -3.84 11.71 -18.58
C GLY A 150 -4.11 11.57 -17.09
N ASN A 151 -4.67 10.43 -16.61
CA ASN A 151 -4.68 10.16 -15.17
C ASN A 151 -3.24 10.01 -14.70
N SER A 152 -2.84 10.78 -13.67
CA SER A 152 -1.44 10.87 -13.27
C SER A 152 -1.12 10.04 -12.04
N TRP A 153 0.05 9.43 -12.10
CA TRP A 153 0.62 8.58 -11.06
C TRP A 153 1.90 9.19 -10.52
N LEU A 154 2.11 9.03 -9.23
CA LEU A 154 3.33 9.40 -8.55
C LEU A 154 3.95 8.16 -7.90
N LEU A 155 5.11 7.74 -8.39
CA LEU A 155 5.93 6.76 -7.70
C LEU A 155 6.55 7.43 -6.49
N GLN A 156 6.52 6.76 -5.34
CA GLN A 156 7.15 7.25 -4.11
C GLN A 156 7.98 6.14 -3.47
N GLU A 157 9.26 6.41 -3.24
CA GLU A 157 10.15 5.44 -2.59
C GLU A 157 9.85 5.35 -1.09
N VAL A 158 9.58 4.13 -0.60
CA VAL A 158 9.32 3.88 0.81
C VAL A 158 10.07 2.62 1.27
N LYS A 159 11.26 2.80 1.81
CA LYS A 159 12.10 1.74 2.38
C LYS A 159 11.61 1.28 3.75
N THR A 160 11.11 2.23 4.54
CA THR A 160 10.52 1.95 5.86
C THR A 160 9.18 2.66 5.94
N ARG A 161 8.12 1.92 6.21
CA ARG A 161 6.75 2.46 6.29
C ARG A 161 6.48 3.11 7.64
N PHE A 162 5.62 4.10 7.65
CA PHE A 162 5.06 4.62 8.90
C PHE A 162 4.35 3.52 9.68
N PRO A 163 4.40 3.55 11.04
CA PRO A 163 3.70 2.58 11.88
C PRO A 163 2.22 2.46 11.51
N GLY A 164 1.68 1.24 11.53
CA GLY A 164 0.27 0.96 11.22
C GLY A 164 -0.08 0.85 9.73
N ARG A 165 0.89 0.98 8.82
CA ARG A 165 0.65 0.89 7.37
C ARG A 165 0.83 -0.51 6.76
N GLY A 166 0.39 -1.52 7.45
CA GLY A 166 0.34 -2.90 6.95
C GLY A 166 1.70 -3.60 6.90
N LEU A 167 1.68 -4.91 6.71
CA LEU A 167 2.90 -5.66 6.41
C LEU A 167 3.44 -5.18 5.07
N SER A 168 4.72 -4.85 5.04
CA SER A 168 5.49 -4.96 3.82
C SER A 168 5.33 -6.40 3.33
N SER A 169 5.03 -6.58 2.05
CA SER A 169 5.01 -7.89 1.42
C SER A 169 6.42 -8.41 1.13
N ASP A 170 7.47 -7.68 1.53
CA ASP A 170 8.84 -8.11 1.34
C ASP A 170 9.23 -9.18 2.38
N VAL A 171 10.00 -10.15 1.90
CA VAL A 171 10.43 -11.31 2.69
C VAL A 171 11.28 -10.90 3.89
N ALA A 172 12.09 -9.85 3.78
CA ALA A 172 12.99 -9.42 4.84
C ALA A 172 12.19 -8.91 6.06
N THR A 173 11.27 -7.97 5.85
CA THR A 173 10.40 -7.44 6.90
C THR A 173 9.52 -8.52 7.53
N LEU A 174 8.95 -9.42 6.71
CA LEU A 174 8.16 -10.53 7.24
C LEU A 174 9.02 -11.48 8.08
N THR A 175 10.26 -11.74 7.65
CA THR A 175 11.21 -12.58 8.40
C THR A 175 11.56 -11.96 9.75
N GLU A 176 11.81 -10.67 9.80
CA GLU A 176 12.08 -9.95 11.07
C GLU A 176 10.88 -10.00 12.01
N LEU A 177 9.67 -9.77 11.50
CA LEU A 177 8.44 -9.87 12.30
C LEU A 177 8.18 -11.29 12.80
N LEU A 178 8.50 -12.31 12.01
CA LEU A 178 8.37 -13.70 12.44
C LEU A 178 9.40 -14.06 13.52
N ARG A 179 10.64 -13.56 13.43
CA ARG A 179 11.65 -13.73 14.49
C ARG A 179 11.24 -13.04 15.79
N GLU A 180 10.75 -11.81 15.70
CA GLU A 180 10.20 -11.08 16.86
C GLU A 180 9.05 -11.87 17.49
N ALA A 181 8.13 -12.38 16.65
CA ALA A 181 7.02 -13.21 17.12
C ALA A 181 7.47 -14.50 17.79
N GLU A 182 8.50 -15.17 17.25
CA GLU A 182 9.09 -16.39 17.83
C GLU A 182 9.65 -16.12 19.23
N GLU A 183 10.44 -15.06 19.39
CA GLU A 183 11.01 -14.66 20.68
C GLU A 183 9.92 -14.41 21.73
N ARG A 184 8.92 -13.59 21.36
CA ARG A 184 7.80 -13.24 22.24
C ARG A 184 6.89 -14.43 22.55
N HIS A 185 6.69 -15.33 21.60
CA HIS A 185 5.93 -16.55 21.79
C HIS A 185 6.64 -17.49 22.77
N GLY A 186 7.96 -17.64 22.68
CA GLY A 186 8.74 -18.44 23.62
C GLY A 186 8.71 -17.91 25.05
N GLU A 187 8.56 -16.59 25.24
CA GLU A 187 8.32 -15.99 26.56
C GLU A 187 6.90 -16.32 27.07
N TYR A 188 5.90 -16.21 26.19
CA TYR A 188 4.51 -16.49 26.51
C TYR A 188 4.28 -17.97 26.85
N GLU A 189 4.86 -18.92 26.09
CA GLU A 189 4.70 -20.37 26.31
C GLU A 189 5.16 -20.85 27.70
N ARG A 190 6.13 -20.15 28.30
CA ARG A 190 6.63 -20.52 29.65
C ARG A 190 5.56 -20.40 30.74
N ALA A 191 4.52 -19.58 30.53
CA ALA A 191 3.48 -19.33 31.50
C ALA A 191 2.08 -19.74 31.02
N ALA A 192 1.94 -20.13 29.75
CA ALA A 192 0.65 -20.38 29.11
C ALA A 192 0.30 -21.88 29.04
N PRO A 193 -0.99 -22.25 28.99
CA PRO A 193 -1.42 -23.60 28.67
C PRO A 193 -0.96 -24.03 27.27
N THR A 194 -0.80 -25.34 27.05
CA THR A 194 -0.46 -25.91 25.73
C THR A 194 -1.49 -25.46 24.68
N HIS A 195 -1.02 -24.93 23.57
CA HIS A 195 -1.83 -24.43 22.46
C HIS A 195 -1.11 -24.60 21.12
N HIS A 196 -1.84 -24.43 20.01
CA HIS A 196 -1.22 -24.41 18.69
C HIS A 196 -0.69 -22.99 18.39
N TRP A 197 0.58 -22.90 18.02
CA TRP A 197 1.30 -21.64 17.79
C TRP A 197 0.64 -20.71 16.76
N SER A 198 -0.04 -21.26 15.73
CA SER A 198 -0.53 -20.49 14.59
C SER A 198 -1.55 -19.38 14.94
N ALA A 199 -2.44 -19.63 15.90
CA ALA A 199 -3.42 -18.63 16.33
C ALA A 199 -2.74 -17.47 17.07
N TRP A 200 -1.70 -17.77 17.86
CA TRP A 200 -0.94 -16.75 18.57
C TRP A 200 -0.13 -15.91 17.59
N TYR A 201 0.63 -16.54 16.67
CA TYR A 201 1.41 -15.83 15.65
C TYR A 201 0.50 -14.97 14.77
N GLY A 202 -0.63 -15.51 14.30
CA GLY A 202 -1.60 -14.74 13.51
C GLY A 202 -2.11 -13.50 14.24
N GLY A 203 -2.46 -13.62 15.52
CA GLY A 203 -2.87 -12.51 16.37
C GLY A 203 -1.76 -11.47 16.56
N TYR A 204 -0.53 -11.93 16.82
CA TYR A 204 0.64 -11.07 17.01
C TYR A 204 0.95 -10.27 15.75
N LEU A 205 1.12 -10.95 14.61
CA LEU A 205 1.44 -10.32 13.33
C LEU A 205 0.39 -9.28 12.92
N VAL A 206 -0.90 -9.60 13.05
CA VAL A 206 -1.99 -8.64 12.75
C VAL A 206 -1.94 -7.43 13.68
N ALA A 207 -1.65 -7.60 14.96
CA ALA A 207 -1.51 -6.50 15.90
C ALA A 207 -0.32 -5.60 15.56
N ARG A 208 0.84 -6.19 15.22
CA ARG A 208 2.03 -5.45 14.76
C ARG A 208 1.76 -4.68 13.47
N GLN A 209 1.01 -5.27 12.52
CA GLN A 209 0.55 -4.59 11.33
C GLN A 209 -0.30 -3.35 11.61
N ARG A 210 -1.08 -3.40 12.67
CA ARG A 210 -1.92 -2.28 13.13
C ARG A 210 -1.12 -1.23 13.91
N GLY A 211 0.21 -1.33 13.94
CA GLY A 211 1.10 -0.38 14.60
C GLY A 211 1.19 -0.54 16.12
N LYS A 212 0.71 -1.66 16.67
CA LYS A 212 0.83 -1.92 18.11
C LYS A 212 2.26 -2.25 18.51
N THR A 213 2.63 -1.87 19.72
CA THR A 213 3.92 -2.24 20.30
C THR A 213 4.04 -3.77 20.46
N PRO A 214 5.25 -4.34 20.61
CA PRO A 214 5.42 -5.76 20.86
C PRO A 214 4.60 -6.27 22.06
N ASP A 215 4.55 -5.51 23.15
CA ASP A 215 3.82 -5.89 24.35
C ASP A 215 2.30 -5.89 24.15
N GLU A 216 1.77 -4.88 23.46
CA GLU A 216 0.35 -4.84 23.07
C GLU A 216 -0.02 -5.96 22.09
N ALA A 217 0.88 -6.29 21.17
CA ALA A 217 0.69 -7.38 20.22
C ALA A 217 0.69 -8.75 20.91
N THR A 218 1.55 -8.94 21.92
CA THR A 218 1.55 -10.13 22.77
C THR A 218 0.19 -10.30 23.50
N ALA A 219 -0.34 -9.20 24.07
CA ALA A 219 -1.63 -9.24 24.74
C ALA A 219 -2.79 -9.54 23.77
N ASP A 220 -2.75 -9.00 22.54
CA ASP A 220 -3.75 -9.30 21.49
C ASP A 220 -3.68 -10.75 21.03
N ALA A 221 -2.49 -11.29 20.86
CA ALA A 221 -2.26 -12.68 20.50
C ALA A 221 -2.82 -13.65 21.55
N ALA A 222 -2.61 -13.36 22.84
CA ALA A 222 -3.20 -14.13 23.94
C ALA A 222 -4.74 -14.12 23.88
N ARG A 223 -5.35 -12.95 23.70
CA ARG A 223 -6.81 -12.84 23.55
C ARG A 223 -7.34 -13.59 22.33
N GLN A 224 -6.58 -13.65 21.25
CA GLN A 224 -6.97 -14.39 20.05
C GLN A 224 -6.98 -15.90 20.31
N LEU A 225 -6.03 -16.43 21.06
CA LEU A 225 -6.02 -17.83 21.49
C LEU A 225 -7.28 -18.19 22.31
N GLU A 226 -7.64 -17.36 23.28
CA GLU A 226 -8.83 -17.57 24.10
C GLU A 226 -10.10 -17.65 23.25
N ARG A 227 -10.26 -16.73 22.29
CA ARG A 227 -11.39 -16.72 21.35
C ARG A 227 -11.43 -17.97 20.48
N THR A 228 -10.26 -18.44 20.02
CA THR A 228 -10.17 -19.63 19.17
C THR A 228 -10.53 -20.88 19.97
N ALA A 229 -10.07 -20.98 21.23
CA ALA A 229 -10.40 -22.08 22.13
C ALA A 229 -11.90 -22.13 22.45
N GLN A 230 -12.53 -20.98 22.71
CA GLN A 230 -13.98 -20.89 22.94
C GLN A 230 -14.80 -21.34 21.73
N ARG A 231 -14.38 -20.98 20.51
CA ARG A 231 -15.07 -21.41 19.28
C ARG A 231 -14.93 -22.88 18.97
N ALA A 232 -13.88 -23.53 19.44
CA ALA A 232 -13.67 -24.97 19.25
C ALA A 232 -14.51 -25.83 20.24
N GLN A 233 -15.06 -25.21 21.29
CA GLN A 233 -15.90 -25.86 22.29
C GLN A 233 -17.40 -25.63 22.09
N ALA A 234 -17.78 -24.76 21.14
CA ALA A 234 -19.17 -24.45 20.78
C ALA A 234 -19.63 -25.19 19.53
#